data_56b71b1a5b7db7000bfd20070bd24c8f
#
_entry.id   56b71b1a5b7db7000bfd20070bd24c8f
#
_cell.length_a   1.000
_cell.length_b   1.000
_cell.length_c   1.000
_cell.angle_alpha   90.00
_cell.angle_beta   90.00
_cell.angle_gamma   90.00
#
_symmetry.space_group_name_H-M   'P 1'
#
loop_
_entity.id
_entity.type
_entity.pdbx_description
1 polymer ?
#
loop_
_entity_poly.entity_id
_entity_poly.type
_entity_poly.pdbx_seq_one_letter_code
_entity_poly.pdbx_strand_id
1 'polypeptide(L)'
;MKRLLLIPFMVLFACSVLAQSREELYNNFNVAMSERDSSAIISLISDWGRLFPYDAEIYSLKANYYFQNAVDDVIVMSDTEPTDGRECYVVEDSLGVKSYMFSELQIDSVKLDSAKGTLAEGISKNPDRIDLRLGKVTIHLYVHEYSLAVQEIQSALEHSIRNNNKWIGTLDIPIETDGISYLRDCIQDYLSQLLNSNDIISAEKMIDTCIQLYPDEAIFLSDKGTLRFYADDPKNALEWFLKARELTPEDMLITNNIANLYEKQGDKENALKYYHIVADGNDEYFAEIARTAIQELNAE
;
A
#
# COMPACT_ATOMS: atom_id res chain seq x y z
N MET A 1 -43.73 -37.09 59.07
CA MET A 1 -42.33 -36.62 59.00
C MET A 1 -41.96 -36.37 57.54
N LYS A 2 -42.01 -35.12 57.12
CA LYS A 2 -41.55 -34.72 55.76
C LYS A 2 -40.09 -34.30 55.88
N ARG A 3 -39.20 -35.06 55.22
CA ARG A 3 -37.79 -34.70 55.08
C ARG A 3 -37.67 -33.61 54.04
N LEU A 4 -37.32 -32.38 54.50
CA LEU A 4 -36.88 -31.29 53.62
C LEU A 4 -35.47 -31.65 53.08
N LEU A 5 -35.35 -31.87 51.78
CA LEU A 5 -34.08 -31.91 51.09
C LEU A 5 -33.59 -30.50 50.88
N LEU A 6 -32.64 -30.05 51.67
CA LEU A 6 -31.86 -28.87 51.44
C LEU A 6 -30.91 -29.12 50.23
N ILE A 7 -31.25 -28.55 49.10
CA ILE A 7 -30.32 -28.47 47.96
C ILE A 7 -29.35 -27.31 48.30
N PRO A 8 -28.04 -27.56 48.41
CA PRO A 8 -27.10 -26.48 48.59
C PRO A 8 -27.10 -25.66 47.29
N PHE A 9 -27.49 -24.40 47.41
CA PHE A 9 -27.36 -23.38 46.38
C PHE A 9 -25.85 -23.14 46.21
N MET A 10 -25.25 -23.85 45.27
CA MET A 10 -23.90 -23.61 44.83
C MET A 10 -23.94 -22.27 44.09
N VAL A 11 -23.65 -21.19 44.81
CA VAL A 11 -23.38 -19.89 44.21
C VAL A 11 -22.15 -20.05 43.35
N LEU A 12 -22.36 -20.30 42.06
CA LEU A 12 -21.38 -20.08 41.04
C LEU A 12 -21.05 -18.60 41.10
N PHE A 13 -20.01 -18.24 41.86
CA PHE A 13 -19.24 -17.04 41.58
C PHE A 13 -18.65 -17.23 40.20
N ALA A 14 -19.45 -16.97 39.17
CA ALA A 14 -18.90 -16.62 37.90
C ALA A 14 -18.08 -15.35 38.18
N CYS A 15 -16.77 -15.53 38.37
CA CYS A 15 -15.84 -14.48 38.09
C CYS A 15 -16.15 -14.07 36.64
N SER A 16 -16.95 -13.02 36.50
CA SER A 16 -16.99 -12.24 35.30
C SER A 16 -15.61 -11.55 35.19
N VAL A 17 -14.59 -12.30 34.82
CA VAL A 17 -13.52 -11.75 34.04
C VAL A 17 -14.28 -11.20 32.85
N LEU A 18 -14.49 -9.91 32.79
CA LEU A 18 -14.97 -9.21 31.61
C LEU A 18 -14.04 -9.68 30.51
N ALA A 19 -14.53 -10.60 29.68
CA ALA A 19 -13.74 -11.09 28.56
C ALA A 19 -13.53 -9.89 27.69
N GLN A 20 -12.30 -9.40 27.62
CA GLN A 20 -11.92 -8.33 26.70
C GLN A 20 -12.37 -8.71 25.30
N SER A 21 -13.08 -7.81 24.64
CA SER A 21 -13.51 -8.04 23.27
C SER A 21 -12.27 -8.04 22.34
N ARG A 22 -12.38 -8.69 21.17
CA ARG A 22 -11.33 -8.62 20.13
C ARG A 22 -10.97 -7.17 19.80
N GLU A 23 -11.97 -6.30 19.65
CA GLU A 23 -11.77 -4.87 19.36
C GLU A 23 -11.02 -4.15 20.47
N GLU A 24 -11.35 -4.42 21.72
CA GLU A 24 -10.67 -3.81 22.87
C GLU A 24 -9.21 -4.22 22.93
N LEU A 25 -8.91 -5.51 22.75
CA LEU A 25 -7.53 -6.01 22.71
C LEU A 25 -6.77 -5.42 21.53
N TYR A 26 -7.40 -5.32 20.36
CA TYR A 26 -6.79 -4.73 19.16
C TYR A 26 -6.47 -3.24 19.35
N ASN A 27 -7.40 -2.48 19.93
CA ASN A 27 -7.18 -1.07 20.23
C ASN A 27 -6.06 -0.88 21.26
N ASN A 28 -6.03 -1.68 22.33
CA ASN A 28 -4.95 -1.64 23.30
C ASN A 28 -3.59 -2.01 22.70
N PHE A 29 -3.57 -2.98 21.77
CA PHE A 29 -2.36 -3.31 21.04
C PHE A 29 -1.86 -2.13 20.18
N ASN A 30 -2.74 -1.46 19.46
CA ASN A 30 -2.37 -0.30 18.65
C ASN A 30 -1.82 0.85 19.51
N VAL A 31 -2.40 1.09 20.69
CA VAL A 31 -1.88 2.07 21.64
C VAL A 31 -0.47 1.67 22.09
N ALA A 32 -0.29 0.42 22.55
CA ALA A 32 1.01 -0.06 23.00
C ALA A 32 2.08 -0.01 21.88
N MET A 33 1.69 -0.29 20.62
CA MET A 33 2.56 -0.15 19.44
C MET A 33 2.98 1.30 19.21
N SER A 34 2.05 2.25 19.33
CA SER A 34 2.36 3.68 19.17
C SER A 34 3.29 4.22 20.28
N GLU A 35 3.16 3.69 21.48
CA GLU A 35 3.99 4.02 22.64
C GLU A 35 5.31 3.24 22.69
N ARG A 36 5.50 2.28 21.79
CA ARG A 36 6.64 1.33 21.76
C ARG A 36 6.81 0.56 23.07
N ASP A 37 5.69 0.29 23.78
CA ASP A 37 5.72 -0.51 25.01
C ASP A 37 5.79 -2.01 24.71
N SER A 38 7.00 -2.50 24.55
CA SER A 38 7.26 -3.91 24.24
C SER A 38 6.67 -4.88 25.29
N SER A 39 6.61 -4.49 26.57
CA SER A 39 6.04 -5.33 27.62
C SER A 39 4.54 -5.48 27.47
N ALA A 40 3.83 -4.38 27.23
CA ALA A 40 2.40 -4.38 26.96
C ALA A 40 2.08 -5.14 25.67
N ILE A 41 2.83 -4.93 24.59
CA ILE A 41 2.65 -5.62 23.31
C ILE A 41 2.76 -7.14 23.48
N ILE A 42 3.82 -7.64 24.14
CA ILE A 42 4.03 -9.09 24.35
C ILE A 42 2.89 -9.68 25.19
N SER A 43 2.45 -8.97 26.24
CA SER A 43 1.31 -9.40 27.06
C SER A 43 0.02 -9.49 26.24
N LEU A 44 -0.27 -8.49 25.42
CA LEU A 44 -1.49 -8.45 24.59
C LEU A 44 -1.47 -9.56 23.51
N ILE A 45 -0.32 -9.81 22.87
CA ILE A 45 -0.16 -10.94 21.93
C ILE A 45 -0.39 -12.29 22.66
N SER A 46 0.13 -12.45 23.87
CA SER A 46 -0.09 -13.66 24.68
C SER A 46 -1.55 -13.84 25.06
N ASP A 47 -2.21 -12.76 25.51
CA ASP A 47 -3.63 -12.78 25.84
C ASP A 47 -4.50 -13.08 24.63
N TRP A 48 -4.18 -12.51 23.46
CA TRP A 48 -4.88 -12.83 22.21
C TRP A 48 -4.78 -14.32 21.89
N GLY A 49 -3.57 -14.88 21.88
CA GLY A 49 -3.35 -16.29 21.60
C GLY A 49 -4.07 -17.22 22.58
N ARG A 50 -4.25 -16.79 23.83
CA ARG A 50 -4.97 -17.57 24.86
C ARG A 50 -6.48 -17.47 24.69
N LEU A 51 -7.02 -16.27 24.38
CA LEU A 51 -8.45 -16.00 24.28
C LEU A 51 -9.01 -16.38 22.91
N PHE A 52 -8.23 -16.20 21.85
CA PHE A 52 -8.62 -16.42 20.47
C PHE A 52 -7.59 -17.28 19.72
N PRO A 53 -7.41 -18.58 20.08
CA PRO A 53 -6.28 -19.40 19.61
C PRO A 53 -6.28 -19.71 18.11
N TYR A 54 -7.40 -19.50 17.43
CA TYR A 54 -7.54 -19.77 15.99
C TYR A 54 -7.72 -18.48 15.15
N ASP A 55 -7.60 -17.33 15.79
CA ASP A 55 -7.81 -16.05 15.16
C ASP A 55 -6.64 -15.67 14.25
N ALA A 56 -6.96 -15.25 13.04
CA ALA A 56 -5.96 -14.81 12.07
C ALA A 56 -5.20 -13.56 12.51
N GLU A 57 -5.80 -12.74 13.38
CA GLU A 57 -5.21 -11.50 13.87
C GLU A 57 -3.87 -11.71 14.59
N ILE A 58 -3.68 -12.89 15.21
CA ILE A 58 -2.43 -13.20 15.90
C ILE A 58 -1.20 -13.09 14.99
N TYR A 59 -1.35 -13.34 13.68
CA TYR A 59 -0.27 -13.22 12.70
C TYR A 59 0.04 -11.76 12.39
N SER A 60 -1.00 -10.92 12.25
CA SER A 60 -0.84 -9.49 12.07
C SER A 60 -0.16 -8.85 13.29
N LEU A 61 -0.65 -9.13 14.51
CA LEU A 61 -0.09 -8.58 15.74
C LEU A 61 1.39 -8.95 15.93
N LYS A 62 1.74 -10.23 15.75
CA LYS A 62 3.13 -10.71 15.86
C LYS A 62 4.03 -10.10 14.79
N ALA A 63 3.55 -10.05 13.54
CA ALA A 63 4.34 -9.50 12.45
C ALA A 63 4.63 -8.02 12.67
N ASN A 64 3.64 -7.24 13.09
CA ASN A 64 3.81 -5.82 13.41
C ASN A 64 4.83 -5.62 14.54
N TYR A 65 4.75 -6.41 15.60
CA TYR A 65 5.72 -6.34 16.70
C TYR A 65 7.14 -6.68 16.23
N TYR A 66 7.32 -7.75 15.45
CA TYR A 66 8.64 -8.11 14.92
C TYR A 66 9.16 -7.05 13.98
N PHE A 67 8.33 -6.52 13.10
CA PHE A 67 8.72 -5.50 12.13
C PHE A 67 9.12 -4.19 12.80
N GLN A 68 8.32 -3.70 13.76
CA GLN A 68 8.66 -2.48 14.52
C GLN A 68 10.01 -2.60 15.24
N ASN A 69 10.36 -3.81 15.70
CA ASN A 69 11.64 -4.06 16.37
C ASN A 69 12.76 -4.49 15.40
N ALA A 70 12.44 -4.70 14.12
CA ALA A 70 13.41 -5.07 13.10
C ALA A 70 14.04 -3.85 12.42
N VAL A 71 13.35 -2.72 12.44
CA VAL A 71 13.77 -1.51 11.71
C VAL A 71 13.92 -0.33 12.67
N ASP A 72 14.98 0.43 12.49
CA ASP A 72 15.21 1.66 13.23
C ASP A 72 15.90 2.68 12.33
N ASP A 73 15.41 3.92 12.36
CA ASP A 73 16.04 5.04 11.67
C ASP A 73 17.03 5.70 12.62
N VAL A 74 18.32 5.54 12.34
CA VAL A 74 19.38 6.14 13.14
C VAL A 74 19.98 7.32 12.42
N ILE A 75 20.36 8.35 13.19
CA ILE A 75 21.13 9.48 12.66
C ILE A 75 22.60 9.10 12.69
N VAL A 76 23.21 9.08 11.51
CA VAL A 76 24.63 8.79 11.31
C VAL A 76 25.36 10.10 11.00
N MET A 77 26.57 10.23 11.54
CA MET A 77 27.52 11.28 11.18
C MET A 77 28.70 10.66 10.43
N SER A 78 29.00 11.19 9.24
CA SER A 78 30.07 10.70 8.36
C SER A 78 30.99 11.83 7.94
N ASP A 79 32.25 11.54 7.71
CA ASP A 79 33.22 12.48 7.14
C ASP A 79 33.12 12.55 5.62
N THR A 80 32.32 11.69 5.01
CA THR A 80 32.06 11.64 3.56
C THR A 80 30.60 11.90 3.24
N GLU A 81 30.34 12.70 2.19
CA GLU A 81 29.01 12.95 1.69
C GLU A 81 28.37 11.67 1.14
N PRO A 82 27.09 11.37 1.48
CA PRO A 82 26.40 10.22 0.91
C PRO A 82 26.26 10.38 -0.61
N THR A 83 26.55 9.28 -1.34
CA THR A 83 26.59 9.28 -2.81
C THR A 83 25.31 8.76 -3.44
N ASP A 84 24.33 8.34 -2.64
CA ASP A 84 23.05 7.75 -3.09
C ASP A 84 21.92 8.77 -3.23
N GLY A 85 22.23 10.08 -3.10
CA GLY A 85 21.29 11.17 -3.29
C GLY A 85 20.36 11.42 -2.09
N ARG A 86 20.58 10.75 -0.95
CA ARG A 86 19.80 11.02 0.27
C ARG A 86 20.06 12.42 0.80
N GLU A 87 19.06 13.03 1.42
CA GLU A 87 19.21 14.32 2.07
C GLU A 87 20.19 14.22 3.27
N CYS A 88 21.13 15.17 3.35
CA CYS A 88 22.04 15.26 4.48
C CYS A 88 22.19 16.71 4.94
N TYR A 89 22.46 16.86 6.23
CA TYR A 89 22.84 18.13 6.83
C TYR A 89 24.36 18.23 6.91
N VAL A 90 24.92 19.33 6.40
CA VAL A 90 26.36 19.59 6.50
C VAL A 90 26.64 20.35 7.79
N VAL A 91 27.50 19.79 8.61
CA VAL A 91 28.00 20.41 9.85
C VAL A 91 29.48 20.73 9.64
N GLU A 92 29.87 22.00 9.84
CA GLU A 92 31.26 22.44 9.71
C GLU A 92 31.79 22.83 11.10
N ASP A 93 32.94 22.31 11.46
CA ASP A 93 33.58 22.64 12.73
C ASP A 93 34.34 23.98 12.65
N SER A 94 34.92 24.44 13.78
CA SER A 94 35.66 25.71 13.86
C SER A 94 36.97 25.71 13.05
N LEU A 95 37.39 24.57 12.53
CA LEU A 95 38.58 24.42 11.68
C LEU A 95 38.23 24.26 10.19
N GLY A 96 36.93 24.33 9.84
CA GLY A 96 36.44 24.19 8.47
C GLY A 96 36.30 22.73 8.00
N VAL A 97 36.35 21.76 8.92
CA VAL A 97 36.16 20.35 8.61
C VAL A 97 34.63 20.06 8.49
N LYS A 98 34.22 19.51 7.38
CA LYS A 98 32.82 19.16 7.12
C LYS A 98 32.53 17.74 7.56
N SER A 99 31.38 17.56 8.21
CA SER A 99 30.74 16.28 8.49
C SER A 99 29.32 16.28 7.97
N TYR A 100 28.86 15.14 7.58
CA TYR A 100 27.53 14.95 6.96
C TYR A 100 26.65 14.15 7.91
N MET A 101 25.50 14.69 8.26
CA MET A 101 24.52 14.05 9.15
C MET A 101 23.30 13.65 8.34
N PHE A 102 22.94 12.38 8.36
CA PHE A 102 21.81 11.83 7.60
C PHE A 102 21.15 10.67 8.35
N SER A 103 19.92 10.36 7.96
CA SER A 103 19.22 9.18 8.46
C SER A 103 19.66 7.93 7.72
N GLU A 104 19.86 6.84 8.44
CA GLU A 104 20.19 5.53 7.91
C GLU A 104 19.29 4.47 8.54
N LEU A 105 18.64 3.67 7.66
CA LEU A 105 17.80 2.57 8.08
C LEU A 105 18.69 1.39 8.54
N GLN A 106 18.60 1.07 9.83
CA GLN A 106 19.21 -0.14 10.39
C GLN A 106 18.19 -1.27 10.43
N ILE A 107 18.60 -2.46 9.99
CA ILE A 107 17.74 -3.62 9.88
C ILE A 107 18.30 -4.79 10.69
N ASP A 108 17.52 -5.27 11.68
CA ASP A 108 17.71 -6.56 12.32
C ASP A 108 17.08 -7.66 11.42
N SER A 109 17.92 -8.34 10.65
CA SER A 109 17.47 -9.36 9.68
C SER A 109 16.72 -10.51 10.35
N VAL A 110 17.06 -10.90 11.56
CA VAL A 110 16.39 -12.03 12.26
C VAL A 110 14.97 -11.67 12.62
N LYS A 111 14.75 -10.46 13.12
CA LYS A 111 13.39 -10.00 13.43
C LYS A 111 12.59 -9.72 12.16
N LEU A 112 13.23 -9.16 11.13
CA LEU A 112 12.60 -8.95 9.83
C LEU A 112 12.14 -10.26 9.21
N ASP A 113 12.96 -11.30 9.21
CA ASP A 113 12.60 -12.64 8.74
C ASP A 113 11.48 -13.25 9.59
N SER A 114 11.47 -12.99 10.90
CA SER A 114 10.38 -13.41 11.80
C SER A 114 9.06 -12.73 11.43
N ALA A 115 9.08 -11.42 11.09
CA ALA A 115 7.89 -10.71 10.64
C ALA A 115 7.35 -11.28 9.32
N LYS A 116 8.21 -11.42 8.31
CA LYS A 116 7.86 -11.99 6.99
C LYS A 116 7.36 -13.44 7.10
N GLY A 117 8.04 -14.26 7.89
CA GLY A 117 7.66 -15.66 8.12
C GLY A 117 6.32 -15.79 8.83
N THR A 118 6.04 -14.93 9.81
CA THR A 118 4.75 -14.89 10.52
C THR A 118 3.61 -14.54 9.55
N LEU A 119 3.79 -13.55 8.68
CA LEU A 119 2.78 -13.21 7.65
C LEU A 119 2.59 -14.36 6.65
N ALA A 120 3.68 -14.99 6.21
CA ALA A 120 3.60 -16.12 5.28
C ALA A 120 2.82 -17.31 5.89
N GLU A 121 3.04 -17.61 7.18
CA GLU A 121 2.26 -18.62 7.90
C GLU A 121 0.78 -18.21 7.99
N GLY A 122 0.51 -16.94 8.36
CA GLY A 122 -0.84 -16.40 8.44
C GLY A 122 -1.58 -16.49 7.11
N ILE A 123 -0.95 -16.08 6.00
CA ILE A 123 -1.49 -16.18 4.64
C ILE A 123 -1.80 -17.62 4.24
N SER A 124 -0.92 -18.57 4.59
CA SER A 124 -1.13 -19.98 4.29
C SER A 124 -2.37 -20.56 4.97
N LYS A 125 -2.63 -20.14 6.21
CA LYS A 125 -3.79 -20.59 7.01
C LYS A 125 -5.06 -19.82 6.75
N ASN A 126 -4.93 -18.54 6.36
CA ASN A 126 -6.04 -17.62 6.15
C ASN A 126 -5.85 -16.90 4.79
N PRO A 127 -6.00 -17.63 3.68
CA PRO A 127 -5.62 -17.11 2.36
C PRO A 127 -6.45 -15.90 1.89
N ASP A 128 -7.66 -15.73 2.42
CA ASP A 128 -8.56 -14.63 2.07
C ASP A 128 -8.33 -13.36 2.92
N ARG A 129 -7.39 -13.39 3.88
CA ARG A 129 -7.01 -12.22 4.68
C ARG A 129 -6.06 -11.33 3.87
N ILE A 130 -6.64 -10.25 3.31
CA ILE A 130 -5.90 -9.31 2.45
C ILE A 130 -4.87 -8.50 3.23
N ASP A 131 -5.17 -8.12 4.45
CA ASP A 131 -4.28 -7.34 5.31
C ASP A 131 -2.94 -8.04 5.59
N LEU A 132 -2.94 -9.38 5.74
CA LEU A 132 -1.71 -10.15 5.89
C LEU A 132 -0.84 -10.10 4.61
N ARG A 133 -1.48 -10.17 3.44
CA ARG A 133 -0.78 -10.09 2.14
C ARG A 133 -0.20 -8.71 1.92
N LEU A 134 -1.02 -7.67 2.10
CA LEU A 134 -0.59 -6.27 1.94
C LEU A 134 0.45 -5.88 2.99
N GLY A 135 0.33 -6.38 4.23
CA GLY A 135 1.36 -6.20 5.26
C GLY A 135 2.72 -6.75 4.82
N LYS A 136 2.73 -7.91 4.14
CA LYS A 136 3.98 -8.48 3.60
C LYS A 136 4.55 -7.64 2.45
N VAL A 137 3.69 -7.13 1.54
CA VAL A 137 4.09 -6.18 0.49
C VAL A 137 4.71 -4.93 1.12
N THR A 138 4.05 -4.34 2.11
CA THR A 138 4.52 -3.13 2.80
C THR A 138 5.88 -3.34 3.45
N ILE A 139 6.12 -4.48 4.11
CA ILE A 139 7.43 -4.80 4.68
C ILE A 139 8.51 -4.82 3.59
N HIS A 140 8.26 -5.49 2.46
CA HIS A 140 9.24 -5.54 1.37
C HIS A 140 9.51 -4.16 0.76
N LEU A 141 8.47 -3.33 0.57
CA LEU A 141 8.65 -1.95 0.07
C LEU A 141 9.47 -1.11 1.05
N TYR A 142 9.17 -1.19 2.34
CA TYR A 142 9.86 -0.41 3.37
C TYR A 142 11.35 -0.70 3.45
N VAL A 143 11.75 -1.95 3.29
CA VAL A 143 13.16 -2.36 3.30
C VAL A 143 13.79 -2.41 1.90
N HIS A 144 13.16 -1.77 0.91
CA HIS A 144 13.64 -1.63 -0.46
C HIS A 144 13.82 -2.95 -1.23
N GLU A 145 13.11 -4.00 -0.83
CA GLU A 145 13.07 -5.28 -1.53
C GLU A 145 11.98 -5.29 -2.62
N TYR A 146 12.02 -4.32 -3.52
CA TYR A 146 10.95 -4.01 -4.48
C TYR A 146 10.54 -5.20 -5.36
N SER A 147 11.51 -5.98 -5.82
CA SER A 147 11.22 -7.18 -6.62
C SER A 147 10.41 -8.23 -5.85
N LEU A 148 10.62 -8.35 -4.54
CA LEU A 148 9.84 -9.25 -3.69
C LEU A 148 8.45 -8.67 -3.40
N ALA A 149 8.33 -7.36 -3.21
CA ALA A 149 7.04 -6.69 -3.09
C ALA A 149 6.15 -6.97 -4.30
N VAL A 150 6.70 -6.85 -5.53
CA VAL A 150 5.97 -7.16 -6.77
C VAL A 150 5.52 -8.62 -6.84
N GLN A 151 6.34 -9.57 -6.37
CA GLN A 151 5.94 -10.99 -6.32
C GLN A 151 4.78 -11.22 -5.35
N GLU A 152 4.76 -10.55 -4.19
CA GLU A 152 3.65 -10.63 -3.24
C GLU A 152 2.37 -10.02 -3.80
N ILE A 153 2.47 -8.89 -4.53
CA ILE A 153 1.34 -8.28 -5.24
C ILE A 153 0.79 -9.23 -6.28
N GLN A 154 1.65 -9.85 -7.10
CA GLN A 154 1.24 -10.87 -8.06
C GLN A 154 0.48 -12.00 -7.38
N SER A 155 1.02 -12.52 -6.26
CA SER A 155 0.37 -13.60 -5.49
C SER A 155 -1.01 -13.17 -4.95
N ALA A 156 -1.15 -11.90 -4.53
CA ALA A 156 -2.44 -11.37 -4.08
C ALA A 156 -3.45 -11.27 -5.22
N LEU A 157 -3.04 -10.74 -6.39
CA LEU A 157 -3.89 -10.63 -7.58
C LEU A 157 -4.33 -12.01 -8.11
N GLU A 158 -3.43 -12.97 -8.18
CA GLU A 158 -3.77 -14.35 -8.57
C GLU A 158 -4.74 -15.00 -7.60
N HIS A 159 -4.62 -14.71 -6.29
CA HIS A 159 -5.58 -15.19 -5.30
C HIS A 159 -6.92 -14.49 -5.44
N SER A 160 -6.94 -13.19 -5.74
CA SER A 160 -8.14 -12.39 -5.96
C SER A 160 -9.02 -12.98 -7.08
N ILE A 161 -8.39 -13.44 -8.16
CA ILE A 161 -9.11 -14.16 -9.22
C ILE A 161 -9.71 -15.47 -8.71
N ARG A 162 -8.95 -16.24 -7.92
CA ARG A 162 -9.41 -17.55 -7.39
C ARG A 162 -10.55 -17.43 -6.39
N ASN A 163 -10.56 -16.39 -5.56
CA ASN A 163 -11.61 -16.16 -4.55
C ASN A 163 -12.74 -15.24 -5.04
N ASN A 164 -12.75 -14.87 -6.34
CA ASN A 164 -13.72 -13.94 -6.95
C ASN A 164 -13.70 -12.56 -6.26
N ASN A 165 -12.53 -12.03 -5.98
CA ASN A 165 -12.31 -10.74 -5.32
C ASN A 165 -12.98 -10.62 -3.93
N LYS A 166 -13.19 -11.74 -3.24
CA LYS A 166 -13.79 -11.75 -1.91
C LYS A 166 -12.71 -11.75 -0.85
N TRP A 167 -12.55 -10.64 -0.21
CA TRP A 167 -11.51 -10.42 0.78
C TRP A 167 -12.05 -10.17 2.17
N ILE A 168 -11.27 -10.57 3.15
CA ILE A 168 -11.49 -10.32 4.57
C ILE A 168 -10.34 -9.45 5.07
N GLY A 169 -10.66 -8.39 5.77
CA GLY A 169 -9.69 -7.50 6.40
C GLY A 169 -9.46 -7.80 7.88
N THR A 170 -8.86 -6.85 8.55
CA THR A 170 -8.58 -6.85 9.98
C THR A 170 -9.84 -7.17 10.79
N LEU A 171 -9.70 -7.94 11.86
CA LEU A 171 -10.78 -8.39 12.74
C LEU A 171 -11.87 -9.20 12.02
N ASP A 172 -11.52 -9.86 10.91
CA ASP A 172 -12.41 -10.63 10.03
C ASP A 172 -13.55 -9.79 9.44
N ILE A 173 -13.37 -8.48 9.30
CA ILE A 173 -14.33 -7.60 8.65
C ILE A 173 -14.24 -7.81 7.13
N PRO A 174 -15.34 -8.22 6.47
CA PRO A 174 -15.34 -8.33 5.02
C PRO A 174 -15.05 -6.98 4.35
N ILE A 175 -14.29 -7.01 3.26
CA ILE A 175 -14.13 -5.81 2.43
C ILE A 175 -15.45 -5.63 1.64
N GLU A 176 -16.20 -4.59 2.00
CA GLU A 176 -17.54 -4.32 1.44
C GLU A 176 -17.51 -3.76 0.02
N THR A 177 -16.38 -3.15 -0.37
CA THR A 177 -16.17 -2.68 -1.74
C THR A 177 -15.94 -3.87 -2.67
N ASP A 178 -16.14 -3.65 -3.97
CA ASP A 178 -15.60 -4.56 -4.97
C ASP A 178 -14.12 -4.83 -4.65
N GLY A 179 -13.78 -6.08 -4.38
CA GLY A 179 -12.46 -6.45 -3.86
C GLY A 179 -11.32 -6.09 -4.79
N ILE A 180 -11.56 -5.96 -6.12
CA ILE A 180 -10.56 -5.44 -7.05
C ILE A 180 -10.36 -3.94 -6.88
N SER A 181 -11.41 -3.17 -6.58
CA SER A 181 -11.29 -1.74 -6.31
C SER A 181 -10.37 -1.47 -5.12
N TYR A 182 -10.51 -2.24 -4.04
CA TYR A 182 -9.63 -2.13 -2.89
C TYR A 182 -8.16 -2.45 -3.22
N LEU A 183 -7.90 -3.54 -3.94
CA LEU A 183 -6.56 -3.90 -4.41
C LEU A 183 -5.99 -2.85 -5.36
N ARG A 184 -6.81 -2.33 -6.27
CA ARG A 184 -6.43 -1.28 -7.20
C ARG A 184 -5.91 -0.04 -6.47
N ASP A 185 -6.63 0.42 -5.45
CA ASP A 185 -6.24 1.57 -4.65
C ASP A 185 -4.90 1.32 -3.95
N CYS A 186 -4.70 0.14 -3.35
CA CYS A 186 -3.41 -0.24 -2.77
C CYS A 186 -2.28 -0.29 -3.80
N ILE A 187 -2.55 -0.76 -5.02
CA ILE A 187 -1.58 -0.82 -6.11
C ILE A 187 -1.16 0.60 -6.55
N GLN A 188 -2.09 1.57 -6.58
CA GLN A 188 -1.75 2.96 -6.86
C GLN A 188 -0.79 3.54 -5.82
N ASP A 189 -1.02 3.25 -4.53
CA ASP A 189 -0.11 3.67 -3.46
C ASP A 189 1.27 3.03 -3.61
N TYR A 190 1.34 1.74 -3.96
CA TYR A 190 2.60 1.03 -4.18
C TYR A 190 3.33 1.52 -5.43
N LEU A 191 2.59 1.81 -6.51
CA LEU A 191 3.16 2.43 -7.71
C LEU A 191 3.82 3.77 -7.39
N SER A 192 3.12 4.61 -6.62
CA SER A 192 3.65 5.89 -6.18
C SER A 192 4.94 5.73 -5.35
N GLN A 193 5.00 4.75 -4.46
CA GLN A 193 6.21 4.46 -3.67
C GLN A 193 7.39 4.01 -4.55
N LEU A 194 7.15 3.13 -5.54
CA LEU A 194 8.18 2.67 -6.48
C LEU A 194 8.70 3.82 -7.34
N LEU A 195 7.82 4.69 -7.82
CA LEU A 195 8.20 5.87 -8.61
C LEU A 195 9.02 6.85 -7.77
N ASN A 196 8.61 7.13 -6.54
CA ASN A 196 9.34 8.00 -5.61
C ASN A 196 10.72 7.43 -5.25
N SER A 197 10.86 6.11 -5.25
CA SER A 197 12.13 5.41 -5.04
C SER A 197 12.95 5.26 -6.33
N ASN A 198 12.47 5.79 -7.45
CA ASN A 198 13.06 5.67 -8.79
C ASN A 198 13.27 4.21 -9.26
N ASP A 199 12.49 3.26 -8.74
CA ASP A 199 12.51 1.86 -9.20
C ASP A 199 11.46 1.63 -10.30
N ILE A 200 11.76 2.17 -11.47
CA ILE A 200 10.91 2.06 -12.66
C ILE A 200 10.77 0.60 -13.12
N ILE A 201 11.80 -0.23 -12.92
CA ILE A 201 11.78 -1.64 -13.34
C ILE A 201 10.71 -2.42 -12.56
N SER A 202 10.67 -2.26 -11.25
CA SER A 202 9.65 -2.91 -10.40
C SER A 202 8.26 -2.33 -10.66
N ALA A 203 8.15 -1.02 -10.86
CA ALA A 203 6.89 -0.36 -11.23
C ALA A 203 6.32 -0.93 -12.55
N GLU A 204 7.14 -1.04 -13.59
CA GLU A 204 6.72 -1.63 -14.87
C GLU A 204 6.28 -3.09 -14.73
N LYS A 205 7.07 -3.91 -14.02
CA LYS A 205 6.75 -5.32 -13.80
C LYS A 205 5.42 -5.47 -13.03
N MET A 206 5.18 -4.62 -12.05
CA MET A 206 3.93 -4.60 -11.29
C MET A 206 2.73 -4.30 -12.19
N ILE A 207 2.80 -3.23 -12.97
CA ILE A 207 1.71 -2.83 -13.86
C ILE A 207 1.50 -3.84 -14.98
N ASP A 208 2.56 -4.41 -15.56
CA ASP A 208 2.45 -5.48 -16.56
C ASP A 208 1.72 -6.71 -15.99
N THR A 209 1.99 -7.07 -14.73
CA THR A 209 1.27 -8.15 -14.02
C THR A 209 -0.20 -7.79 -13.83
N CYS A 210 -0.51 -6.55 -13.44
CA CYS A 210 -1.88 -6.08 -13.29
C CYS A 210 -2.65 -6.16 -14.61
N ILE A 211 -2.07 -5.67 -15.71
CA ILE A 211 -2.68 -5.74 -17.05
C ILE A 211 -2.89 -7.19 -17.51
N GLN A 212 -1.93 -8.07 -17.23
CA GLN A 212 -2.05 -9.49 -17.61
C GLN A 212 -3.22 -10.18 -16.90
N LEU A 213 -3.44 -9.87 -15.62
CA LEU A 213 -4.45 -10.53 -14.78
C LEU A 213 -5.80 -9.84 -14.85
N TYR A 214 -5.83 -8.54 -15.10
CA TYR A 214 -7.01 -7.69 -15.16
C TYR A 214 -6.95 -6.75 -16.38
N PRO A 215 -7.07 -7.29 -17.60
CA PRO A 215 -6.86 -6.52 -18.84
C PRO A 215 -7.93 -5.45 -19.09
N ASP A 216 -9.09 -5.57 -18.45
CA ASP A 216 -10.22 -4.65 -18.62
C ASP A 216 -10.26 -3.52 -17.57
N GLU A 217 -9.21 -3.42 -16.72
CA GLU A 217 -9.07 -2.33 -15.75
C GLU A 217 -8.33 -1.15 -16.39
N ALA A 218 -9.08 -0.12 -16.79
CA ALA A 218 -8.56 1.05 -17.50
C ALA A 218 -7.41 1.76 -16.77
N ILE A 219 -7.44 1.77 -15.43
CA ILE A 219 -6.42 2.42 -14.62
C ILE A 219 -5.04 1.81 -14.84
N PHE A 220 -4.91 0.49 -14.93
CA PHE A 220 -3.62 -0.15 -15.15
C PHE A 220 -3.05 0.14 -16.55
N LEU A 221 -3.93 0.29 -17.55
CA LEU A 221 -3.52 0.73 -18.89
C LEU A 221 -3.07 2.19 -18.86
N SER A 222 -3.77 3.04 -18.10
CA SER A 222 -3.38 4.44 -17.87
C SER A 222 -2.03 4.54 -17.15
N ASP A 223 -1.81 3.73 -16.12
CA ASP A 223 -0.53 3.66 -15.40
C ASP A 223 0.61 3.27 -16.32
N LYS A 224 0.38 2.30 -17.22
CA LYS A 224 1.38 1.93 -18.23
C LYS A 224 1.68 3.08 -19.17
N GLY A 225 0.68 3.84 -19.59
CA GLY A 225 0.83 5.08 -20.34
C GLY A 225 1.72 6.09 -19.60
N THR A 226 1.45 6.29 -18.31
CA THR A 226 2.23 7.17 -17.44
C THR A 226 3.68 6.71 -17.33
N LEU A 227 3.93 5.43 -17.12
CA LEU A 227 5.29 4.86 -17.05
C LEU A 227 6.04 5.07 -18.39
N ARG A 228 5.38 4.88 -19.53
CA ARG A 228 5.99 5.15 -20.85
C ARG A 228 6.30 6.63 -21.04
N PHE A 229 5.43 7.50 -20.55
CA PHE A 229 5.67 8.94 -20.60
C PHE A 229 6.91 9.35 -19.78
N TYR A 230 7.06 8.83 -18.56
CA TYR A 230 8.26 9.07 -17.74
C TYR A 230 9.54 8.44 -18.33
N ALA A 231 9.40 7.39 -19.13
CA ALA A 231 10.51 6.79 -19.85
C ALA A 231 10.87 7.53 -21.16
N ASP A 232 10.32 8.73 -21.38
CA ASP A 232 10.51 9.53 -22.62
C ASP A 232 10.07 8.80 -23.89
N ASP A 233 9.00 8.00 -23.77
CA ASP A 233 8.39 7.23 -24.88
C ASP A 233 6.94 7.69 -25.12
N PRO A 234 6.73 8.94 -25.60
CA PRO A 234 5.40 9.53 -25.71
C PRO A 234 4.51 8.82 -26.73
N LYS A 235 5.10 8.12 -27.71
CA LYS A 235 4.34 7.35 -28.69
C LYS A 235 3.66 6.15 -28.06
N ASN A 236 4.41 5.33 -27.34
CA ASN A 236 3.83 4.19 -26.64
C ASN A 236 2.93 4.64 -25.48
N ALA A 237 3.26 5.76 -24.80
CA ALA A 237 2.36 6.35 -23.80
C ALA A 237 0.98 6.65 -24.39
N LEU A 238 0.92 7.31 -25.55
CA LEU A 238 -0.33 7.61 -26.24
C LEU A 238 -1.14 6.35 -26.59
N GLU A 239 -0.48 5.30 -27.09
CA GLU A 239 -1.14 4.02 -27.41
C GLU A 239 -1.83 3.41 -26.17
N TRP A 240 -1.18 3.46 -25.02
CA TRP A 240 -1.74 2.93 -23.77
C TRP A 240 -2.89 3.79 -23.23
N PHE A 241 -2.77 5.12 -23.26
CA PHE A 241 -3.87 5.99 -22.85
C PHE A 241 -5.09 5.86 -23.78
N LEU A 242 -4.89 5.69 -25.07
CA LEU A 242 -5.99 5.45 -26.02
C LEU A 242 -6.73 4.14 -25.68
N LYS A 243 -6.00 3.06 -25.38
CA LYS A 243 -6.61 1.80 -24.91
C LYS A 243 -7.37 1.97 -23.59
N ALA A 244 -6.80 2.70 -22.64
CA ALA A 244 -7.48 2.98 -21.38
C ALA A 244 -8.80 3.74 -21.60
N ARG A 245 -8.77 4.75 -22.49
CA ARG A 245 -9.96 5.54 -22.84
C ARG A 245 -11.05 4.74 -23.57
N GLU A 246 -10.69 3.71 -24.31
CA GLU A 246 -11.69 2.80 -24.92
C GLU A 246 -12.53 2.10 -23.86
N LEU A 247 -11.98 1.80 -22.68
CA LEU A 247 -12.68 1.17 -21.58
C LEU A 247 -13.48 2.18 -20.74
N THR A 248 -12.95 3.40 -20.57
CA THR A 248 -13.56 4.46 -19.74
C THR A 248 -13.55 5.80 -20.49
N PRO A 249 -14.41 5.96 -21.51
CA PRO A 249 -14.43 7.18 -22.34
C PRO A 249 -14.85 8.43 -21.58
N GLU A 250 -15.48 8.29 -20.41
CA GLU A 250 -15.88 9.36 -19.49
C GLU A 250 -14.76 9.83 -18.54
N ASP A 251 -13.61 9.13 -18.50
CA ASP A 251 -12.48 9.53 -17.66
C ASP A 251 -11.76 10.73 -18.27
N MET A 252 -11.94 11.90 -17.64
CA MET A 252 -11.37 13.15 -18.11
C MET A 252 -9.87 13.26 -17.84
N LEU A 253 -9.32 12.57 -16.82
CA LEU A 253 -7.87 12.50 -16.58
C LEU A 253 -7.17 11.80 -17.75
N ILE A 254 -7.65 10.61 -18.12
CA ILE A 254 -7.08 9.85 -19.26
C ILE A 254 -7.18 10.67 -20.54
N THR A 255 -8.35 11.29 -20.79
CA THR A 255 -8.58 12.10 -21.98
C THR A 255 -7.68 13.33 -22.02
N ASN A 256 -7.45 13.98 -20.88
CA ASN A 256 -6.51 15.09 -20.75
C ASN A 256 -5.05 14.68 -21.01
N ASN A 257 -4.65 13.50 -20.52
CA ASN A 257 -3.31 12.98 -20.80
C ASN A 257 -3.08 12.72 -22.29
N ILE A 258 -4.10 12.24 -23.01
CA ILE A 258 -4.07 12.08 -24.46
C ILE A 258 -3.89 13.44 -25.16
N ALA A 259 -4.67 14.46 -24.75
CA ALA A 259 -4.56 15.81 -25.31
C ALA A 259 -3.15 16.38 -25.13
N ASN A 260 -2.62 16.32 -23.90
CA ASN A 260 -1.26 16.76 -23.58
C ASN A 260 -0.17 16.06 -24.41
N LEU A 261 -0.33 14.76 -24.70
CA LEU A 261 0.62 14.02 -25.51
C LEU A 261 0.59 14.46 -26.98
N TYR A 262 -0.59 14.70 -27.55
CA TYR A 262 -0.71 15.24 -28.91
C TYR A 262 -0.10 16.65 -28.99
N GLU A 263 -0.35 17.50 -28.01
CA GLU A 263 0.24 18.83 -27.93
C GLU A 263 1.77 18.77 -27.90
N LYS A 264 2.35 17.94 -27.02
CA LYS A 264 3.80 17.74 -26.94
C LYS A 264 4.42 17.19 -28.23
N GLN A 265 3.65 16.43 -29.01
CA GLN A 265 4.07 15.94 -30.32
C GLN A 265 3.86 16.96 -31.45
N GLY A 266 3.30 18.13 -31.16
CA GLY A 266 3.01 19.18 -32.14
C GLY A 266 1.75 18.91 -32.98
N ASP A 267 0.97 17.90 -32.65
CA ASP A 267 -0.29 17.58 -33.31
C ASP A 267 -1.44 18.42 -32.71
N LYS A 268 -1.45 19.69 -33.09
CA LYS A 268 -2.42 20.69 -32.62
C LYS A 268 -3.87 20.28 -32.90
N GLU A 269 -4.14 19.63 -34.03
CA GLU A 269 -5.49 19.23 -34.40
C GLU A 269 -6.05 18.18 -33.43
N ASN A 270 -5.30 17.12 -33.16
CA ASN A 270 -5.70 16.11 -32.21
C ASN A 270 -5.67 16.62 -30.77
N ALA A 271 -4.70 17.44 -30.38
CA ALA A 271 -4.66 18.08 -29.08
C ALA A 271 -5.96 18.87 -28.80
N LEU A 272 -6.34 19.77 -29.70
CA LEU A 272 -7.59 20.55 -29.59
C LEU A 272 -8.84 19.65 -29.55
N LYS A 273 -8.88 18.61 -30.36
CA LYS A 273 -10.00 17.64 -30.37
C LYS A 273 -10.21 17.03 -28.97
N TYR A 274 -9.14 16.54 -28.34
CA TYR A 274 -9.26 15.90 -27.02
C TYR A 274 -9.46 16.92 -25.90
N TYR A 275 -8.83 18.10 -25.96
CA TYR A 275 -9.10 19.17 -24.99
C TYR A 275 -10.54 19.66 -25.05
N HIS A 276 -11.19 19.73 -26.20
CA HIS A 276 -12.61 20.05 -26.27
C HIS A 276 -13.47 19.00 -25.56
N ILE A 277 -13.16 17.72 -25.70
CA ILE A 277 -13.88 16.64 -24.97
C ILE A 277 -13.73 16.86 -23.45
N VAL A 278 -12.54 17.17 -22.97
CA VAL A 278 -12.29 17.45 -21.55
C VAL A 278 -13.02 18.72 -21.09
N ALA A 279 -12.97 19.79 -21.88
CA ALA A 279 -13.63 21.07 -21.56
C ALA A 279 -15.16 20.98 -21.48
N ASP A 280 -15.76 20.05 -22.24
CA ASP A 280 -17.19 19.76 -22.24
C ASP A 280 -17.58 18.64 -21.22
N GLY A 281 -16.59 18.08 -20.55
CA GLY A 281 -16.76 17.03 -19.52
C GLY A 281 -17.39 17.57 -18.23
N ASN A 282 -17.71 16.65 -17.34
CA ASN A 282 -18.36 16.93 -16.06
C ASN A 282 -17.36 17.13 -14.89
N ASP A 283 -16.06 17.02 -15.13
CA ASP A 283 -15.01 17.31 -14.16
C ASP A 283 -14.51 18.74 -14.36
N GLU A 284 -14.97 19.67 -13.51
CA GLU A 284 -14.67 21.09 -13.64
C GLU A 284 -13.17 21.39 -13.50
N TYR A 285 -12.42 20.61 -12.70
CA TYR A 285 -10.98 20.81 -12.57
C TYR A 285 -10.25 20.57 -13.91
N PHE A 286 -10.51 19.45 -14.57
CA PHE A 286 -9.91 19.17 -15.88
C PHE A 286 -10.49 20.06 -16.99
N ALA A 287 -11.77 20.42 -16.89
CA ALA A 287 -12.41 21.31 -17.86
C ALA A 287 -11.75 22.71 -17.87
N GLU A 288 -11.38 23.27 -16.72
CA GLU A 288 -10.69 24.54 -16.62
C GLU A 288 -9.27 24.47 -17.22
N ILE A 289 -8.52 23.38 -16.91
CA ILE A 289 -7.21 23.12 -17.52
C ILE A 289 -7.32 23.07 -19.04
N ALA A 290 -8.28 22.31 -19.56
CA ALA A 290 -8.47 22.15 -20.99
C ALA A 290 -8.86 23.47 -21.70
N ARG A 291 -9.73 24.28 -21.09
CA ARG A 291 -10.10 25.60 -21.63
C ARG A 291 -8.87 26.54 -21.76
N THR A 292 -7.98 26.48 -20.77
CA THR A 292 -6.73 27.25 -20.80
C THR A 292 -5.83 26.77 -21.93
N ALA A 293 -5.60 25.47 -22.05
CA ALA A 293 -4.79 24.88 -23.12
C ALA A 293 -5.35 25.19 -24.52
N ILE A 294 -6.68 25.16 -24.69
CA ILE A 294 -7.34 25.53 -25.94
C ILE A 294 -7.05 27.01 -26.31
N GLN A 295 -7.09 27.92 -25.32
CA GLN A 295 -6.81 29.34 -25.56
C GLN A 295 -5.36 29.55 -25.98
N GLU A 296 -4.41 28.89 -25.31
CA GLU A 296 -2.98 28.95 -25.61
C GLU A 296 -2.68 28.43 -27.02
N LEU A 297 -3.18 27.24 -27.33
CA LEU A 297 -3.01 26.66 -28.68
C LEU A 297 -3.62 27.47 -29.79
N ASN A 298 -4.71 28.23 -29.57
CA ASN A 298 -5.33 29.08 -30.57
C ASN A 298 -4.62 30.45 -30.73
N ALA A 299 -3.77 30.82 -29.78
CA ALA A 299 -2.97 32.06 -29.85
C ALA A 299 -1.65 31.88 -30.61
N GLU A 300 -1.17 30.65 -30.77
CA GLU A 300 -0.03 30.25 -31.61
C GLU A 300 -0.44 30.11 -33.10
#